data_89b5ca01177ae7fa52330a256412523f
#
_entry.id   89b5ca01177ae7fa52330a256412523f
#
_cell.length_a   1.000
_cell.length_b   1.000
_cell.length_c   1.000
_cell.angle_alpha   90.00
_cell.angle_beta   90.00
_cell.angle_gamma   90.00
#
_symmetry.space_group_name_H-M   'P 1'
#
loop_
_entity.id
_entity.type
_entity.pdbx_description
1 polymer ?
#
loop_
_entity_poly.entity_id
_entity_poly.type
_entity_poly.pdbx_seq_one_letter_code
_entity_poly.pdbx_strand_id
1 'polypeptide(L)'
;SFGVKRFLISFTDDYKSSGGKGGGQLKIWVNWGRDQAMVLNSLIEESFTPETGINIRLELTNASLINGILSGNAPDLSLHLARTEPVNLAMRGSLVNLTGFSDYSEVATRFGETSAVPYTYENGIYALPDTQSFYLMFYRTDIFKVLELEVPETWDEFLAVTAVLQRNNMASWIPYTQITASTTVNTGVGGLNLFASILQQNGAELYNKELNSCTLDSKLSLKAFTYWSEMYTKYKMPTTANFYNRFRIGTMPLGIEVYTQYTTLKQAAPEIDGRWAVALVPGTRRAD
;
A
#
# COMPACT_ATOMS: atom_id res chain seq x y z
N SER A 1 -30.83 -10.21 26.08
CA SER A 1 -29.90 -9.31 25.73
C SER A 1 -29.02 -9.73 24.56
N PHE A 2 -29.24 -9.06 23.47
CA PHE A 2 -28.63 -9.35 22.16
C PHE A 2 -27.11 -9.20 22.14
N GLY A 3 -26.58 -8.26 22.94
CA GLY A 3 -25.13 -7.96 23.01
C GLY A 3 -24.28 -9.06 23.68
N VAL A 4 -24.81 -9.72 24.71
CA VAL A 4 -24.09 -10.81 25.43
C VAL A 4 -24.01 -12.08 24.56
N LYS A 5 -25.04 -12.39 23.79
CA LYS A 5 -25.01 -13.50 22.82
C LYS A 5 -23.97 -13.28 21.73
N ARG A 6 -23.87 -12.06 21.16
CA ARG A 6 -22.84 -11.73 20.16
C ARG A 6 -21.42 -11.81 20.74
N PHE A 7 -21.22 -11.37 21.96
CA PHE A 7 -19.93 -11.44 22.64
C PHE A 7 -19.49 -12.90 22.92
N LEU A 8 -20.40 -13.77 23.33
CA LEU A 8 -20.09 -15.18 23.58
C LEU A 8 -19.88 -15.99 22.28
N ILE A 9 -20.63 -15.69 21.22
CA ILE A 9 -20.46 -16.27 19.89
C ILE A 9 -19.08 -15.93 19.31
N SER A 10 -18.56 -14.71 19.58
CA SER A 10 -17.23 -14.31 19.10
C SER A 10 -16.06 -15.11 19.67
N PHE A 11 -16.25 -15.91 20.71
CA PHE A 11 -15.22 -16.80 21.30
C PHE A 11 -15.33 -18.26 20.82
N THR A 12 -16.46 -18.64 20.22
CA THR A 12 -16.74 -20.04 19.84
C THR A 12 -16.88 -20.25 18.35
N ASP A 13 -17.03 -19.19 17.56
CA ASP A 13 -17.08 -19.34 16.12
C ASP A 13 -15.67 -19.59 15.56
N ASP A 14 -15.42 -20.84 15.21
CA ASP A 14 -14.61 -21.14 14.05
C ASP A 14 -15.27 -20.42 12.88
N TYR A 15 -14.57 -19.48 12.22
CA TYR A 15 -15.07 -18.71 11.06
C TYR A 15 -15.36 -19.64 9.87
N LYS A 16 -16.27 -20.58 10.07
CA LYS A 16 -16.82 -21.46 9.05
C LYS A 16 -18.19 -20.92 8.71
N SER A 17 -18.36 -20.36 7.52
CA SER A 17 -19.68 -20.03 7.04
C SER A 17 -20.54 -21.30 7.07
N SER A 18 -21.76 -21.19 7.57
CA SER A 18 -22.73 -22.28 7.54
C SER A 18 -23.21 -22.45 6.10
N GLY A 19 -22.51 -23.31 5.35
CA GLY A 19 -22.86 -23.59 3.96
C GLY A 19 -24.26 -24.16 3.83
N GLY A 20 -25.06 -23.54 2.93
CA GLY A 20 -26.34 -24.07 2.50
C GLY A 20 -26.17 -25.45 1.85
N LYS A 21 -27.17 -26.29 1.97
CA LYS A 21 -27.21 -27.64 1.40
C LYS A 21 -27.26 -27.58 -0.14
N GLY A 22 -26.20 -28.06 -0.79
CA GLY A 22 -26.22 -28.41 -2.22
C GLY A 22 -25.49 -27.43 -3.13
N GLY A 23 -24.20 -27.65 -3.34
CA GLY A 23 -23.30 -26.95 -4.26
C GLY A 23 -21.91 -26.92 -3.68
N GLY A 24 -20.85 -27.03 -4.49
CA GLY A 24 -19.47 -26.91 -4.01
C GLY A 24 -19.29 -25.60 -3.23
N GLN A 25 -18.58 -25.68 -2.10
CA GLN A 25 -18.26 -24.53 -1.27
C GLN A 25 -16.85 -24.05 -1.66
N LEU A 26 -16.69 -22.79 -2.06
CA LEU A 26 -15.39 -22.19 -2.32
C LEU A 26 -14.73 -21.78 -1.01
N LYS A 27 -13.49 -22.18 -0.81
CA LYS A 27 -12.67 -21.80 0.33
C LYS A 27 -11.85 -20.56 0.00
N ILE A 28 -12.04 -19.49 0.77
CA ILE A 28 -11.33 -18.22 0.61
C ILE A 28 -10.48 -17.98 1.86
N TRP A 29 -9.19 -17.74 1.65
CA TRP A 29 -8.31 -17.27 2.71
C TRP A 29 -8.18 -15.76 2.69
N VAL A 30 -8.23 -15.14 3.87
CA VAL A 30 -7.97 -13.70 4.05
C VAL A 30 -7.00 -13.47 5.18
N ASN A 31 -6.08 -12.52 4.98
CA ASN A 31 -5.13 -12.05 5.98
C ASN A 31 -5.49 -10.62 6.38
N TRP A 32 -6.64 -10.43 6.99
CA TRP A 32 -7.16 -9.16 7.47
C TRP A 32 -7.33 -9.14 8.98
N GLY A 33 -7.62 -7.96 9.53
CA GLY A 33 -8.14 -7.85 10.87
C GLY A 33 -9.51 -8.51 11.00
N ARG A 34 -9.83 -8.98 12.20
CA ARG A 34 -11.09 -9.69 12.48
C ARG A 34 -12.32 -8.89 12.07
N ASP A 35 -12.34 -7.58 12.34
CA ASP A 35 -13.48 -6.71 12.03
C ASP A 35 -13.72 -6.60 10.52
N GLN A 36 -12.65 -6.52 9.74
CA GLN A 36 -12.72 -6.48 8.27
C GLN A 36 -13.24 -7.81 7.71
N ALA A 37 -12.76 -8.93 8.24
CA ALA A 37 -13.22 -10.26 7.83
C ALA A 37 -14.71 -10.46 8.17
N MET A 38 -15.19 -9.93 9.30
CA MET A 38 -16.62 -9.95 9.65
C MET A 38 -17.47 -9.16 8.66
N VAL A 39 -17.02 -7.98 8.25
CA VAL A 39 -17.74 -7.17 7.22
C VAL A 39 -17.80 -7.93 5.90
N LEU A 40 -16.70 -8.54 5.46
CA LEU A 40 -16.70 -9.34 4.23
C LEU A 40 -17.65 -10.53 4.35
N ASN A 41 -17.65 -11.23 5.49
CA ASN A 41 -18.56 -12.37 5.69
C ASN A 41 -20.02 -11.93 5.64
N SER A 42 -20.38 -10.78 6.23
CA SER A 42 -21.75 -10.23 6.13
C SER A 42 -22.12 -9.94 4.68
N LEU A 43 -21.22 -9.34 3.88
CA LEU A 43 -21.48 -9.08 2.46
C LEU A 43 -21.65 -10.37 1.65
N ILE A 44 -20.88 -11.42 1.98
CA ILE A 44 -21.01 -12.74 1.36
C ILE A 44 -22.41 -13.34 1.66
N GLU A 45 -22.82 -13.31 2.91
CA GLU A 45 -24.09 -13.92 3.35
C GLU A 45 -25.32 -13.12 2.92
N GLU A 46 -25.25 -11.79 2.95
CA GLU A 46 -26.40 -10.91 2.69
C GLU A 46 -26.61 -10.59 1.20
N SER A 47 -25.53 -10.61 0.40
CA SER A 47 -25.59 -10.21 -1.01
C SER A 47 -25.05 -11.29 -1.94
N PHE A 48 -23.76 -11.63 -1.84
CA PHE A 48 -23.09 -12.48 -2.83
C PHE A 48 -23.71 -13.88 -2.96
N THR A 49 -23.87 -14.59 -1.86
CA THR A 49 -24.43 -15.97 -1.87
C THR A 49 -25.89 -16.00 -2.34
N PRO A 50 -26.79 -15.08 -1.90
CA PRO A 50 -28.14 -15.01 -2.41
C PRO A 50 -28.23 -14.69 -3.91
N GLU A 51 -27.36 -13.80 -4.41
CA GLU A 51 -27.38 -13.37 -5.81
C GLU A 51 -26.79 -14.40 -6.77
N THR A 52 -25.72 -15.10 -6.34
CA THR A 52 -24.95 -16.01 -7.22
C THR A 52 -25.23 -17.48 -7.00
N GLY A 53 -25.80 -17.86 -5.86
CA GLY A 53 -25.95 -19.24 -5.43
C GLY A 53 -24.62 -19.92 -5.04
N ILE A 54 -23.50 -19.18 -5.01
CA ILE A 54 -22.17 -19.71 -4.67
C ILE A 54 -21.96 -19.59 -3.17
N ASN A 55 -21.72 -20.73 -2.52
CA ASN A 55 -21.40 -20.77 -1.10
C ASN A 55 -19.91 -20.50 -0.88
N ILE A 56 -19.58 -19.63 0.06
CA ILE A 56 -18.21 -19.24 0.43
C ILE A 56 -17.91 -19.73 1.85
N ARG A 57 -16.73 -20.31 2.02
CA ARG A 57 -16.12 -20.56 3.32
C ARG A 57 -14.95 -19.60 3.49
N LEU A 58 -15.17 -18.55 4.26
CA LEU A 58 -14.14 -17.57 4.57
C LEU A 58 -13.30 -18.05 5.77
N GLU A 59 -11.98 -18.14 5.59
CA GLU A 59 -11.04 -18.52 6.63
C GLU A 59 -10.06 -17.36 6.88
N LEU A 60 -10.10 -16.80 8.09
CA LEU A 60 -9.13 -15.82 8.54
C LEU A 60 -7.84 -16.53 8.96
N THR A 61 -6.75 -16.30 8.23
CA THR A 61 -5.51 -17.01 8.46
C THR A 61 -4.27 -16.20 8.06
N ASN A 62 -3.18 -16.39 8.80
CA ASN A 62 -1.84 -15.94 8.47
C ASN A 62 -0.97 -17.07 7.93
N ALA A 63 -1.57 -18.21 7.60
CA ALA A 63 -0.83 -19.35 7.06
C ALA A 63 -0.19 -19.01 5.71
N SER A 64 1.01 -19.50 5.49
CA SER A 64 1.67 -19.39 4.19
C SER A 64 0.88 -20.14 3.13
N LEU A 65 0.53 -19.47 2.05
CA LEU A 65 -0.19 -20.09 0.93
C LEU A 65 0.62 -21.26 0.31
N ILE A 66 1.94 -21.12 0.24
CA ILE A 66 2.84 -22.21 -0.21
C ILE A 66 2.67 -23.45 0.66
N ASN A 67 2.63 -23.31 1.98
CA ASN A 67 2.45 -24.45 2.88
C ASN A 67 1.06 -25.07 2.72
N GLY A 68 0.02 -24.26 2.49
CA GLY A 68 -1.31 -24.72 2.17
C GLY A 68 -1.34 -25.57 0.90
N ILE A 69 -0.69 -25.10 -0.16
CA ILE A 69 -0.56 -25.81 -1.45
C ILE A 69 0.17 -27.15 -1.25
N LEU A 70 1.32 -27.14 -0.60
CA LEU A 70 2.14 -28.34 -0.37
C LEU A 70 1.43 -29.40 0.49
N SER A 71 0.59 -28.97 1.43
CA SER A 71 -0.18 -29.87 2.29
C SER A 71 -1.52 -30.32 1.69
N GLY A 72 -1.88 -29.86 0.49
CA GLY A 72 -3.17 -30.14 -0.14
C GLY A 72 -4.35 -29.44 0.55
N ASN A 73 -4.09 -28.42 1.36
CA ASN A 73 -5.11 -27.63 2.06
C ASN A 73 -5.18 -26.19 1.61
N ALA A 74 -4.79 -25.93 0.35
CA ALA A 74 -4.88 -24.58 -0.23
C ALA A 74 -6.34 -24.09 -0.33
N PRO A 75 -6.57 -22.78 -0.33
CA PRO A 75 -7.86 -22.20 -0.68
C PRO A 75 -8.09 -22.21 -2.19
N ASP A 76 -9.33 -22.02 -2.62
CA ASP A 76 -9.67 -21.77 -4.02
C ASP A 76 -9.32 -20.31 -4.44
N LEU A 77 -9.39 -19.39 -3.47
CA LEU A 77 -9.02 -17.99 -3.64
C LEU A 77 -8.31 -17.47 -2.39
N SER A 78 -7.28 -16.66 -2.57
CA SER A 78 -6.66 -15.92 -1.46
C SER A 78 -6.76 -14.43 -1.71
N LEU A 79 -7.23 -13.69 -0.71
CA LEU A 79 -7.32 -12.24 -0.73
C LEU A 79 -6.17 -11.62 0.07
N HIS A 80 -5.81 -10.38 -0.30
CA HIS A 80 -4.82 -9.58 0.39
C HIS A 80 -3.44 -10.24 0.49
N LEU A 81 -2.98 -10.82 -0.60
CA LEU A 81 -1.63 -11.35 -0.72
C LEU A 81 -0.60 -10.22 -0.79
N ALA A 82 0.60 -10.48 -0.29
CA ALA A 82 1.72 -9.59 -0.54
C ALA A 82 1.98 -9.47 -2.05
N ARG A 83 2.24 -8.25 -2.53
CA ARG A 83 2.38 -7.92 -3.96
C ARG A 83 3.32 -8.84 -4.74
N THR A 84 4.34 -9.38 -4.09
CA THR A 84 5.34 -10.25 -4.73
C THR A 84 4.93 -11.73 -4.78
N GLU A 85 3.92 -12.13 -4.01
CA GLU A 85 3.54 -13.55 -3.92
C GLU A 85 2.89 -14.09 -5.20
N PRO A 86 1.98 -13.37 -5.89
CA PRO A 86 1.32 -13.91 -7.06
C PRO A 86 2.31 -14.36 -8.16
N VAL A 87 3.31 -13.56 -8.48
CA VAL A 87 4.31 -13.92 -9.49
C VAL A 87 5.16 -15.10 -9.03
N ASN A 88 5.59 -15.12 -7.77
CA ASN A 88 6.35 -16.25 -7.22
C ASN A 88 5.57 -17.58 -7.27
N LEU A 89 4.27 -17.54 -7.05
CA LEU A 89 3.39 -18.69 -7.14
C LEU A 89 3.09 -19.09 -8.59
N ALA A 90 2.91 -18.11 -9.48
CA ALA A 90 2.73 -18.32 -10.92
C ALA A 90 3.93 -19.02 -11.54
N MET A 91 5.15 -18.58 -11.23
CA MET A 91 6.41 -19.24 -11.67
C MET A 91 6.49 -20.71 -11.26
N ARG A 92 5.78 -21.11 -10.22
CA ARG A 92 5.69 -22.50 -9.71
C ARG A 92 4.49 -23.28 -10.25
N GLY A 93 3.71 -22.68 -11.16
CA GLY A 93 2.49 -23.26 -11.69
C GLY A 93 1.38 -23.47 -10.66
N SER A 94 1.39 -22.68 -9.57
CA SER A 94 0.46 -22.84 -8.44
C SER A 94 -0.74 -21.92 -8.51
N LEU A 95 -0.83 -21.04 -9.52
CA LEU A 95 -1.96 -20.13 -9.73
C LEU A 95 -2.56 -20.32 -11.12
N VAL A 96 -3.84 -20.05 -11.23
CA VAL A 96 -4.57 -20.03 -12.50
C VAL A 96 -4.30 -18.71 -13.22
N ASN A 97 -4.05 -18.77 -14.52
CA ASN A 97 -3.98 -17.59 -15.37
C ASN A 97 -5.38 -17.00 -15.57
N LEU A 98 -5.60 -15.79 -15.07
CA LEU A 98 -6.90 -15.12 -15.10
C LEU A 98 -7.33 -14.71 -16.51
N THR A 99 -6.39 -14.51 -17.43
CA THR A 99 -6.73 -14.15 -18.84
C THR A 99 -7.46 -15.25 -19.59
N GLY A 100 -7.50 -16.46 -19.03
CA GLY A 100 -8.28 -17.60 -19.57
C GLY A 100 -9.77 -17.53 -19.28
N PHE A 101 -10.22 -16.67 -18.38
CA PHE A 101 -11.64 -16.48 -18.09
C PHE A 101 -12.30 -15.55 -19.12
N SER A 102 -13.50 -15.92 -19.58
CA SER A 102 -14.21 -15.21 -20.66
C SER A 102 -14.58 -13.76 -20.32
N ASP A 103 -14.79 -13.47 -19.06
CA ASP A 103 -15.17 -12.16 -18.51
C ASP A 103 -13.96 -11.33 -18.02
N TYR A 104 -12.74 -11.88 -18.09
CA TYR A 104 -11.54 -11.20 -17.61
C TYR A 104 -11.38 -9.79 -18.22
N SER A 105 -11.61 -9.64 -19.54
CA SER A 105 -11.46 -8.35 -20.22
C SER A 105 -12.42 -7.28 -19.68
N GLU A 106 -13.64 -7.66 -19.34
CA GLU A 106 -14.61 -6.75 -18.73
C GLU A 106 -14.20 -6.39 -17.30
N VAL A 107 -13.81 -7.39 -16.50
CA VAL A 107 -13.36 -7.18 -15.12
C VAL A 107 -12.13 -6.29 -15.08
N ALA A 108 -11.16 -6.48 -15.97
CA ALA A 108 -9.94 -5.71 -16.07
C ALA A 108 -10.17 -4.20 -16.26
N THR A 109 -11.27 -3.80 -16.92
CA THR A 109 -11.63 -2.38 -17.11
C THR A 109 -11.93 -1.63 -15.81
N ARG A 110 -12.21 -2.34 -14.72
CA ARG A 110 -12.47 -1.76 -13.39
C ARG A 110 -11.20 -1.27 -12.70
N PHE A 111 -10.04 -1.63 -13.22
CA PHE A 111 -8.73 -1.32 -12.66
C PHE A 111 -7.96 -0.36 -13.56
N GLY A 112 -6.99 0.37 -13.00
CA GLY A 112 -6.11 1.21 -13.81
C GLY A 112 -5.28 0.37 -14.80
N GLU A 113 -4.94 0.95 -15.94
CA GLU A 113 -4.24 0.27 -17.04
C GLU A 113 -2.96 -0.48 -16.61
N THR A 114 -2.20 0.10 -15.66
CA THR A 114 -0.94 -0.49 -15.17
C THR A 114 -1.10 -1.35 -13.92
N SER A 115 -2.32 -1.51 -13.41
CA SER A 115 -2.58 -2.17 -12.13
C SER A 115 -2.21 -3.65 -12.11
N ALA A 116 -2.32 -4.34 -13.25
CA ALA A 116 -2.01 -5.76 -13.40
C ALA A 116 -0.50 -6.04 -13.63
N VAL A 117 0.30 -5.01 -13.94
CA VAL A 117 1.74 -5.16 -14.23
C VAL A 117 2.50 -5.95 -13.15
N PRO A 118 2.31 -5.71 -11.85
CA PRO A 118 2.99 -6.45 -10.79
C PRO A 118 2.60 -7.92 -10.68
N TYR A 119 1.53 -8.32 -11.34
CA TYR A 119 0.94 -9.66 -11.27
C TYR A 119 1.05 -10.40 -12.60
N THR A 120 1.82 -9.84 -13.54
CA THR A 120 2.06 -10.42 -14.86
C THR A 120 3.32 -11.29 -14.81
N TYR A 121 3.20 -12.50 -15.30
CA TYR A 121 4.32 -13.39 -15.52
C TYR A 121 4.19 -14.04 -16.92
N GLU A 122 5.24 -13.96 -17.73
CA GLU A 122 5.20 -14.33 -19.17
C GLU A 122 4.02 -13.61 -19.86
N ASN A 123 3.05 -14.36 -20.38
CA ASN A 123 1.87 -13.83 -21.07
C ASN A 123 0.58 -13.97 -20.23
N GLY A 124 0.69 -14.25 -18.93
CA GLY A 124 -0.45 -14.46 -18.05
C GLY A 124 -0.54 -13.42 -16.96
N ILE A 125 -1.76 -13.20 -16.45
CA ILE A 125 -2.06 -12.39 -15.28
C ILE A 125 -2.62 -13.29 -14.20
N TYR A 126 -2.04 -13.26 -13.00
CA TYR A 126 -2.27 -14.25 -11.95
C TYR A 126 -2.89 -13.69 -10.67
N ALA A 127 -3.09 -12.38 -10.62
CA ALA A 127 -3.88 -11.73 -9.58
C ALA A 127 -4.45 -10.40 -10.08
N LEU A 128 -5.40 -9.87 -9.30
CA LEU A 128 -5.93 -8.52 -9.45
C LEU A 128 -5.67 -7.74 -8.16
N PRO A 129 -5.43 -6.42 -8.23
CA PRO A 129 -5.25 -5.61 -7.04
C PRO A 129 -6.55 -5.49 -6.24
N ASP A 130 -6.50 -5.72 -4.94
CA ASP A 130 -7.61 -5.46 -4.01
C ASP A 130 -7.48 -4.07 -3.37
N THR A 131 -6.29 -3.49 -3.40
CA THR A 131 -5.99 -2.19 -2.81
C THR A 131 -5.08 -1.38 -3.70
N GLN A 132 -5.20 -0.06 -3.63
CA GLN A 132 -4.31 0.88 -4.27
C GLN A 132 -3.70 1.80 -3.22
N SER A 133 -2.38 1.96 -3.25
CA SER A 133 -1.67 2.90 -2.39
C SER A 133 -0.66 3.70 -3.19
N PHE A 134 -0.52 4.98 -2.84
CA PHE A 134 0.39 5.92 -3.46
C PHE A 134 0.84 6.96 -2.43
N TYR A 135 1.94 7.63 -2.71
CA TYR A 135 2.42 8.72 -1.86
C TYR A 135 1.72 10.03 -2.17
N LEU A 136 1.44 10.78 -1.12
CA LEU A 136 1.01 12.18 -1.16
C LEU A 136 1.90 13.01 -0.24
N MET A 137 2.00 14.29 -0.54
CA MET A 137 2.57 15.27 0.37
C MET A 137 1.47 15.84 1.25
N PHE A 138 1.64 15.73 2.56
CA PHE A 138 0.76 16.27 3.60
C PHE A 138 1.37 17.54 4.16
N TYR A 139 0.57 18.59 4.31
CA TYR A 139 1.04 19.83 4.92
C TYR A 139 -0.02 20.50 5.79
N ARG A 140 0.43 21.19 6.83
CA ARG A 140 -0.42 21.94 7.77
C ARG A 140 -0.66 23.35 7.21
N THR A 141 -1.86 23.59 6.73
CA THR A 141 -2.26 24.89 6.12
C THR A 141 -2.19 26.03 7.10
N ASP A 142 -2.54 25.80 8.37
CA ASP A 142 -2.47 26.81 9.42
C ASP A 142 -1.02 27.22 9.73
N ILE A 143 -0.08 26.28 9.80
CA ILE A 143 1.34 26.55 10.06
C ILE A 143 1.98 27.20 8.83
N PHE A 144 1.69 26.73 7.63
CA PHE A 144 2.18 27.31 6.38
C PHE A 144 1.77 28.79 6.25
N LYS A 145 0.51 29.08 6.60
CA LYS A 145 0.01 30.47 6.62
C LYS A 145 0.76 31.36 7.63
N VAL A 146 1.02 30.86 8.84
CA VAL A 146 1.74 31.62 9.89
C VAL A 146 3.19 31.90 9.50
N LEU A 147 3.84 30.93 8.81
CA LEU A 147 5.24 31.03 8.39
C LEU A 147 5.40 31.61 6.98
N GLU A 148 4.30 32.04 6.34
CA GLU A 148 4.27 32.59 4.98
C GLU A 148 4.94 31.66 3.96
N LEU A 149 4.64 30.32 4.06
CA LEU A 149 5.19 29.30 3.20
C LEU A 149 4.22 28.96 2.08
N GLU A 150 4.78 28.80 0.88
CA GLU A 150 4.08 28.25 -0.28
C GLU A 150 4.19 26.70 -0.28
N VAL A 151 3.22 26.04 -0.91
CA VAL A 151 3.23 24.59 -1.06
C VAL A 151 4.30 24.19 -2.08
N PRO A 152 5.31 23.39 -1.71
CA PRO A 152 6.39 23.07 -2.63
C PRO A 152 5.93 22.13 -3.75
N GLU A 153 6.24 22.49 -4.99
CA GLU A 153 6.01 21.66 -6.17
C GLU A 153 7.26 20.89 -6.59
N THR A 154 8.43 21.37 -6.18
CA THR A 154 9.73 20.77 -6.50
C THR A 154 10.46 20.36 -5.23
N TRP A 155 11.41 19.42 -5.38
CA TRP A 155 12.27 19.00 -4.27
C TRP A 155 13.12 20.13 -3.71
N ASP A 156 13.58 21.06 -4.56
CA ASP A 156 14.36 22.21 -4.10
C ASP A 156 13.51 23.16 -3.24
N GLU A 157 12.26 23.37 -3.62
CA GLU A 157 11.28 24.13 -2.82
C GLU A 157 10.96 23.39 -1.51
N PHE A 158 10.79 22.04 -1.56
CA PHE A 158 10.58 21.23 -0.36
C PHE A 158 11.75 21.35 0.63
N LEU A 159 12.99 21.36 0.14
CA LEU A 159 14.17 21.55 0.97
C LEU A 159 14.26 22.98 1.52
N ALA A 160 13.87 23.99 0.74
CA ALA A 160 13.78 25.37 1.20
C ALA A 160 12.76 25.52 2.34
N VAL A 161 11.56 24.97 2.17
CA VAL A 161 10.52 24.91 3.23
C VAL A 161 11.06 24.16 4.46
N THR A 162 11.70 23.03 4.26
CA THR A 162 12.33 22.25 5.35
C THR A 162 13.30 23.09 6.18
N ALA A 163 14.13 23.92 5.53
CA ALA A 163 15.07 24.78 6.23
C ALA A 163 14.35 25.88 7.06
N VAL A 164 13.22 26.38 6.60
CA VAL A 164 12.40 27.32 7.40
C VAL A 164 11.76 26.62 8.58
N LEU A 165 11.22 25.43 8.39
CA LEU A 165 10.63 24.62 9.46
C LEU A 165 11.67 24.31 10.55
N GLN A 166 12.89 23.90 10.17
CA GLN A 166 13.97 23.62 11.11
C GLN A 166 14.37 24.83 11.95
N ARG A 167 14.42 26.03 11.38
CA ARG A 167 14.66 27.27 12.12
C ARG A 167 13.58 27.56 13.17
N ASN A 168 12.38 27.01 12.97
CA ASN A 168 11.25 27.10 13.90
C ASN A 168 11.09 25.85 14.80
N ASN A 169 12.15 25.05 14.96
CA ASN A 169 12.16 23.80 15.75
C ASN A 169 11.13 22.76 15.28
N MET A 170 10.79 22.78 14.02
CA MET A 170 9.91 21.82 13.34
C MET A 170 10.74 20.94 12.40
N ALA A 171 10.16 19.84 11.94
CA ALA A 171 10.81 18.97 10.97
C ALA A 171 9.88 18.70 9.78
N SER A 172 10.46 18.27 8.68
CA SER A 172 9.73 17.62 7.59
C SER A 172 10.00 16.12 7.60
N TRP A 173 9.14 15.36 6.91
CA TRP A 173 9.19 13.91 6.85
C TRP A 173 9.24 13.40 5.42
N ILE A 174 10.15 12.46 5.21
CA ILE A 174 10.22 11.63 4.02
C ILE A 174 10.37 10.19 4.49
N PRO A 175 9.56 9.24 4.02
CA PRO A 175 9.63 7.88 4.49
C PRO A 175 10.98 7.25 4.15
N TYR A 176 11.68 6.82 5.19
CA TYR A 176 12.92 6.07 5.11
C TYR A 176 12.61 4.60 5.39
N THR A 177 12.65 3.78 4.37
CA THR A 177 12.44 2.34 4.55
C THR A 177 13.76 1.65 4.78
N GLN A 178 13.99 1.21 6.01
CA GLN A 178 15.03 0.22 6.26
C GLN A 178 14.55 -1.12 5.72
N ILE A 179 15.31 -1.70 4.80
CA ILE A 179 15.10 -3.09 4.37
C ILE A 179 15.61 -3.97 5.53
N THR A 180 14.75 -4.26 6.48
CA THR A 180 15.00 -5.32 7.45
C THR A 180 14.34 -6.59 6.93
N ALA A 181 15.02 -7.70 7.00
CA ALA A 181 14.51 -9.01 6.57
C ALA A 181 13.21 -9.46 7.31
N SER A 182 12.77 -8.68 8.29
CA SER A 182 11.61 -8.97 9.14
C SER A 182 10.40 -8.05 8.93
N THR A 183 10.48 -7.04 8.08
CA THR A 183 9.33 -6.15 7.85
C THR A 183 8.44 -6.68 6.74
N THR A 184 7.61 -7.64 7.08
CA THR A 184 6.33 -7.90 6.39
C THR A 184 5.32 -6.80 6.74
N VAL A 185 5.71 -5.53 6.69
CA VAL A 185 4.73 -4.47 6.70
C VAL A 185 4.19 -4.37 5.29
N ASN A 186 3.01 -4.94 5.11
CA ASN A 186 2.24 -4.84 3.88
C ASN A 186 1.71 -3.39 3.77
N THR A 187 2.60 -2.45 3.46
CA THR A 187 2.26 -1.02 3.32
C THR A 187 1.55 -0.74 1.99
N GLY A 188 1.21 -1.77 1.21
CA GLY A 188 0.60 -1.62 -0.12
C GLY A 188 1.54 -1.02 -1.19
N VAL A 189 2.59 -0.32 -0.78
CA VAL A 189 3.63 0.27 -1.65
C VAL A 189 4.90 -0.59 -1.57
N GLY A 190 4.73 -1.90 -1.67
CA GLY A 190 5.82 -2.86 -1.48
C GLY A 190 7.08 -2.50 -2.27
N GLY A 191 8.17 -2.25 -1.55
CA GLY A 191 9.51 -2.14 -2.08
C GLY A 191 9.87 -0.88 -2.89
N LEU A 192 8.89 -0.10 -3.34
CA LEU A 192 9.15 1.22 -3.94
C LEU A 192 9.27 2.24 -2.81
N ASN A 193 10.48 2.41 -2.34
CA ASN A 193 10.77 3.56 -1.49
C ASN A 193 10.76 4.85 -2.33
N LEU A 194 10.69 5.97 -1.67
CA LEU A 194 10.73 7.27 -2.33
C LEU A 194 11.99 7.46 -3.20
N PHE A 195 13.07 6.75 -2.90
CA PHE A 195 14.29 6.75 -3.71
C PHE A 195 14.02 6.30 -5.15
N ALA A 196 13.20 5.29 -5.38
CA ALA A 196 12.85 4.85 -6.75
C ALA A 196 12.12 5.97 -7.53
N SER A 197 11.25 6.74 -6.87
CA SER A 197 10.59 7.90 -7.48
C SER A 197 11.60 9.00 -7.82
N ILE A 198 12.52 9.33 -6.92
CA ILE A 198 13.59 10.30 -7.16
C ILE A 198 14.52 9.83 -8.30
N LEU A 199 14.83 8.54 -8.34
CA LEU A 199 15.63 7.92 -9.40
C LEU A 199 14.99 8.15 -10.77
N GLN A 200 13.72 7.78 -10.92
CA GLN A 200 12.96 7.95 -12.17
C GLN A 200 12.77 9.41 -12.55
N GLN A 201 12.48 10.29 -11.59
CA GLN A 201 12.38 11.74 -11.83
C GLN A 201 13.69 12.33 -12.36
N ASN A 202 14.85 11.77 -12.00
CA ASN A 202 16.16 12.16 -12.54
C ASN A 202 16.48 11.46 -13.88
N GLY A 203 15.55 10.70 -14.45
CA GLY A 203 15.74 10.00 -15.74
C GLY A 203 16.61 8.75 -15.64
N ALA A 204 16.84 8.25 -14.42
CA ALA A 204 17.52 6.98 -14.20
C ALA A 204 16.54 5.83 -14.01
N GLU A 205 16.98 4.64 -14.32
CA GLU A 205 16.21 3.40 -14.16
C GLU A 205 16.99 2.41 -13.30
N LEU A 206 16.31 1.41 -12.73
CA LEU A 206 16.95 0.35 -11.95
C LEU A 206 17.64 -0.67 -12.83
N TYR A 207 17.05 -0.94 -14.00
CA TYR A 207 17.53 -1.90 -14.98
C TYR A 207 17.54 -1.28 -16.38
N ASN A 208 18.33 -1.86 -17.28
CA ASN A 208 18.26 -1.53 -18.70
C ASN A 208 16.92 -1.99 -19.30
N LYS A 209 16.64 -1.58 -20.55
CA LYS A 209 15.37 -1.90 -21.24
C LYS A 209 15.13 -3.39 -21.39
N GLU A 210 16.19 -4.17 -21.54
CA GLU A 210 16.17 -5.63 -21.67
C GLU A 210 16.00 -6.35 -20.32
N LEU A 211 15.97 -5.62 -19.19
CA LEU A 211 15.85 -6.12 -17.82
C LEU A 211 16.91 -7.17 -17.41
N ASN A 212 18.05 -7.18 -18.08
CA ASN A 212 19.13 -8.15 -17.85
C ASN A 212 20.37 -7.55 -17.17
N SER A 213 20.42 -6.23 -16.98
CA SER A 213 21.53 -5.54 -16.34
C SER A 213 21.02 -4.41 -15.43
N CYS A 214 21.61 -4.32 -14.25
CA CYS A 214 21.36 -3.22 -13.32
C CYS A 214 22.07 -1.94 -13.80
N THR A 215 21.40 -0.78 -13.70
CA THR A 215 21.91 0.53 -14.14
C THR A 215 22.12 1.51 -12.98
N LEU A 216 22.17 1.02 -11.74
CA LEU A 216 22.38 1.85 -10.55
C LEU A 216 23.77 2.50 -10.48
N ASP A 217 24.74 2.02 -11.25
CA ASP A 217 26.07 2.59 -11.39
C ASP A 217 26.16 3.73 -12.41
N SER A 218 25.05 4.07 -13.09
CA SER A 218 25.02 5.17 -14.03
C SER A 218 25.19 6.54 -13.34
N LYS A 219 25.68 7.53 -14.09
CA LYS A 219 25.83 8.91 -13.58
C LYS A 219 24.52 9.51 -13.06
N LEU A 220 23.40 9.20 -13.72
CA LEU A 220 22.07 9.67 -13.32
C LEU A 220 21.62 9.01 -12.03
N SER A 221 21.86 7.70 -11.89
CA SER A 221 21.56 6.98 -10.66
C SER A 221 22.39 7.48 -9.48
N LEU A 222 23.67 7.72 -9.70
CA LEU A 222 24.55 8.28 -8.67
C LEU A 222 24.09 9.69 -8.25
N LYS A 223 23.69 10.54 -9.21
CA LYS A 223 23.12 11.87 -8.92
C LYS A 223 21.86 11.75 -8.05
N ALA A 224 20.92 10.88 -8.43
CA ALA A 224 19.69 10.65 -7.69
C ALA A 224 19.95 10.12 -6.28
N PHE A 225 20.90 9.18 -6.13
CA PHE A 225 21.30 8.63 -4.83
C PHE A 225 21.97 9.68 -3.93
N THR A 226 22.87 10.49 -4.49
CA THR A 226 23.51 11.58 -3.76
C THR A 226 22.43 12.56 -3.25
N TYR A 227 21.53 12.98 -4.13
CA TYR A 227 20.45 13.89 -3.77
C TYR A 227 19.57 13.33 -2.65
N TRP A 228 19.13 12.07 -2.78
CA TRP A 228 18.33 11.40 -1.76
C TRP A 228 19.09 11.24 -0.43
N SER A 229 20.36 10.86 -0.45
CA SER A 229 21.16 10.68 0.75
C SER A 229 21.44 12.02 1.46
N GLU A 230 21.57 13.12 0.73
CA GLU A 230 21.74 14.46 1.29
C GLU A 230 20.53 14.91 2.12
N MET A 231 19.33 14.47 1.81
CA MET A 231 18.14 14.77 2.60
C MET A 231 18.31 14.37 4.07
N TYR A 232 19.01 13.28 4.31
CA TYR A 232 19.28 12.76 5.68
C TYR A 232 20.62 13.25 6.23
N THR A 233 21.68 13.24 5.43
CA THR A 233 23.04 13.56 5.90
C THR A 233 23.27 15.07 6.02
N LYS A 234 22.77 15.86 5.08
CA LYS A 234 22.96 17.31 5.00
C LYS A 234 21.76 18.07 5.60
N TYR A 235 20.55 17.74 5.15
CA TYR A 235 19.33 18.43 5.59
C TYR A 235 18.74 17.84 6.88
N LYS A 236 19.37 16.81 7.46
CA LYS A 236 19.04 16.24 8.77
C LYS A 236 17.58 15.81 8.92
N MET A 237 16.98 15.34 7.84
CA MET A 237 15.66 14.75 7.95
C MET A 237 15.70 13.49 8.83
N PRO A 238 14.69 13.23 9.66
CA PRO A 238 14.69 12.07 10.52
C PRO A 238 14.56 10.78 9.68
N THR A 239 15.32 9.75 10.03
CA THR A 239 15.20 8.41 9.43
C THR A 239 14.09 7.57 10.06
N THR A 240 13.61 7.99 11.23
CA THR A 240 12.48 7.38 11.95
C THR A 240 11.64 8.47 12.58
N ALA A 241 10.33 8.39 12.42
CA ALA A 241 9.40 9.29 13.10
C ALA A 241 8.01 8.64 13.17
N ASN A 242 7.24 9.01 14.18
CA ASN A 242 5.80 8.83 14.15
C ASN A 242 5.20 10.07 13.49
N PHE A 243 5.04 10.00 12.15
CA PHE A 243 4.54 11.13 11.37
C PHE A 243 3.16 11.56 11.84
N TYR A 244 2.20 10.64 12.02
CA TYR A 244 0.85 10.93 12.47
C TYR A 244 0.82 11.80 13.74
N ASN A 245 1.49 11.36 14.80
CA ASN A 245 1.49 12.10 16.06
C ASN A 245 2.16 13.47 15.92
N ARG A 246 3.31 13.53 15.25
CA ARG A 246 4.06 14.79 15.08
C ARG A 246 3.38 15.77 14.14
N PHE A 247 2.71 15.29 13.11
CA PHE A 247 1.89 16.10 12.22
C PHE A 247 0.69 16.70 12.95
N ARG A 248 0.01 15.86 13.73
CA ARG A 248 -1.15 16.24 14.55
C ARG A 248 -0.81 17.37 15.51
N ILE A 249 0.29 17.30 16.25
CA ILE A 249 0.72 18.35 17.19
C ILE A 249 1.50 19.50 16.53
N GLY A 250 1.76 19.45 15.23
CA GLY A 250 2.39 20.52 14.46
C GLY A 250 3.92 20.56 14.49
N THR A 251 4.61 19.59 15.11
CA THR A 251 6.09 19.56 15.14
C THR A 251 6.69 18.96 13.87
N MET A 252 5.86 18.43 12.97
CA MET A 252 6.24 17.91 11.67
C MET A 252 5.16 18.27 10.62
N PRO A 253 5.04 19.57 10.29
CA PRO A 253 3.91 20.09 9.54
C PRO A 253 3.98 19.85 8.03
N LEU A 254 5.04 19.21 7.54
CA LEU A 254 5.23 18.82 6.14
C LEU A 254 5.78 17.40 6.08
N GLY A 255 5.22 16.57 5.22
CA GLY A 255 5.76 15.23 5.02
C GLY A 255 5.12 14.47 3.89
N ILE A 256 5.82 13.45 3.43
CA ILE A 256 5.34 12.52 2.41
C ILE A 256 4.93 11.23 3.10
N GLU A 257 3.71 10.79 2.84
CA GLU A 257 3.14 9.57 3.39
C GLU A 257 2.20 8.89 2.39
N VAL A 258 1.86 7.64 2.67
CA VAL A 258 0.90 6.88 1.87
C VAL A 258 -0.52 7.40 2.07
N TYR A 259 -1.38 7.20 1.07
CA TYR A 259 -2.78 7.68 1.08
C TYR A 259 -3.58 7.23 2.32
N THR A 260 -3.30 6.07 2.89
CA THR A 260 -3.96 5.60 4.11
C THR A 260 -3.80 6.56 5.29
N GLN A 261 -2.74 7.38 5.30
CA GLN A 261 -2.55 8.45 6.28
C GLN A 261 -3.66 9.52 6.22
N TYR A 262 -4.20 9.79 5.02
CA TYR A 262 -5.34 10.69 4.85
C TYR A 262 -6.57 10.19 5.63
N THR A 263 -6.91 8.93 5.44
CA THR A 263 -8.04 8.32 6.15
C THR A 263 -7.82 8.30 7.66
N THR A 264 -6.60 7.98 8.10
CA THR A 264 -6.24 7.99 9.52
C THR A 264 -6.38 9.37 10.14
N LEU A 265 -5.90 10.43 9.47
CA LEU A 265 -6.03 11.81 9.95
C LEU A 265 -7.50 12.26 10.01
N LYS A 266 -8.30 11.94 8.99
CA LYS A 266 -9.72 12.28 8.98
C LYS A 266 -10.52 11.62 10.10
N GLN A 267 -10.21 10.37 10.43
CA GLN A 267 -10.94 9.61 11.43
C GLN A 267 -10.45 9.84 12.85
N ALA A 268 -9.14 9.97 13.05
CA ALA A 268 -8.53 9.93 14.37
C ALA A 268 -7.89 11.26 14.83
N ALA A 269 -7.96 12.33 14.02
CA ALA A 269 -7.44 13.66 14.36
C ALA A 269 -8.46 14.79 14.06
N PRO A 270 -9.69 14.73 14.62
CA PRO A 270 -10.73 15.74 14.34
C PRO A 270 -10.34 17.14 14.80
N GLU A 271 -9.44 17.29 15.77
CA GLU A 271 -8.97 18.59 16.28
C GLU A 271 -8.14 19.39 15.30
N ILE A 272 -7.61 18.75 14.25
CA ILE A 272 -6.90 19.44 13.16
C ILE A 272 -7.66 19.42 11.83
N ASP A 273 -8.93 19.04 11.84
CA ASP A 273 -9.73 19.05 10.62
C ASP A 273 -9.83 20.47 10.04
N GLY A 274 -9.71 20.58 8.72
CA GLY A 274 -9.63 21.87 8.02
C GLY A 274 -8.30 22.65 8.18
N ARG A 275 -7.33 22.12 8.97
CA ARG A 275 -6.02 22.77 9.17
C ARG A 275 -4.88 22.10 8.42
N TRP A 276 -5.18 21.20 7.53
CA TRP A 276 -4.21 20.48 6.69
C TRP A 276 -4.80 20.16 5.33
N ALA A 277 -3.92 19.94 4.38
CA ALA A 277 -4.26 19.52 3.05
C ALA A 277 -3.21 18.54 2.49
N VAL A 278 -3.48 18.03 1.31
CA VAL A 278 -2.58 17.17 0.55
C VAL A 278 -2.24 17.80 -0.79
N ALA A 279 -1.05 17.49 -1.27
CA ALA A 279 -0.59 17.86 -2.60
C ALA A 279 0.15 16.68 -3.25
N LEU A 280 0.52 16.82 -4.51
CA LEU A 280 1.37 15.85 -5.17
C LEU A 280 2.76 15.81 -4.54
N VAL A 281 3.43 14.66 -4.62
CA VAL A 281 4.84 14.53 -4.23
C VAL A 281 5.67 15.48 -5.09
N PRO A 282 6.65 16.20 -4.52
CA PRO A 282 7.48 17.13 -5.28
C PRO A 282 8.14 16.49 -6.49
N GLY A 283 8.23 17.24 -7.57
CA GLY A 283 8.88 16.86 -8.80
C GLY A 283 10.35 17.32 -8.89
N THR A 284 11.04 16.81 -9.89
CA THR A 284 12.37 17.31 -10.29
C THR A 284 12.20 18.12 -11.58
N ARG A 285 12.62 19.39 -11.58
CA ARG A 285 12.68 20.16 -12.84
C ARG A 285 13.76 19.57 -13.72
N ARG A 286 13.39 19.13 -14.91
CA ARG A 286 14.34 18.76 -15.96
C ARG A 286 14.69 20.03 -16.74
N ALA A 287 15.97 20.21 -17.02
CA ALA A 287 16.38 21.15 -18.08
C ALA A 287 16.08 20.42 -19.40
N ASP A 288 15.09 20.91 -20.12
CA ASP A 288 14.79 20.47 -21.49
C ASP A 288 15.86 21.00 -22.45
#